data_e7bf7c9e33d6b2eaadab5c7c2d10526d
#
_entry.id   e7bf7c9e33d6b2eaadab5c7c2d10526d
#
_cell.length_a   1.000
_cell.length_b   1.000
_cell.length_c   1.000
_cell.angle_alpha   90.00
_cell.angle_beta   90.00
_cell.angle_gamma   90.00
#
_symmetry.space_group_name_H-M   'P 1'
#
loop_
_entity.id
_entity.type
_entity.pdbx_description
1 polymer ?
#
loop_
_entity_poly.entity_id
_entity_poly.type
_entity_poly.pdbx_seq_one_letter_code
_entity_poly.pdbx_strand_id
1 'polypeptide(L)'
;MRIAICDDERNDANKIRFALLDVENRLEIDIFESGQDFLDSIKVGRQYDLVFMDIYMGDENGMEIVRAMQAISPDTQVIFSTISVDHAVEAFEVNAIGYLVKPYSEADIVKVFARASVRRERTNDTVLVQAGNDRKLLRNDDVVTIESDRHYTMITVKDGTVSRFHIGFSEILPLFKGFIEISRGLAVNMSCIDMIRSSVVTMCNGKSYNIARGKKDDVVKRYTDFVLNKN
;
A
#
# COMPACT_ATOMS: atom_id res chain seq x y z
N MET A 1 -9.88 -4.65 2.98
CA MET A 1 -9.02 -5.52 2.15
C MET A 1 -9.80 -6.75 1.79
N ARG A 2 -9.87 -7.09 0.49
CA ARG A 2 -10.52 -8.33 0.04
C ARG A 2 -9.48 -9.38 -0.31
N ILE A 3 -9.60 -10.57 0.27
CA ILE A 3 -8.63 -11.66 0.15
C ILE A 3 -9.34 -12.87 -0.45
N ALA A 4 -8.70 -13.51 -1.43
CA ALA A 4 -9.09 -14.84 -1.89
C ALA A 4 -8.20 -15.89 -1.22
N ILE A 5 -8.76 -17.04 -0.90
CA ILE A 5 -8.04 -18.23 -0.48
C ILE A 5 -8.46 -19.35 -1.43
N CYS A 6 -7.52 -19.89 -2.20
CA CYS A 6 -7.72 -21.00 -3.11
C CYS A 6 -6.99 -22.23 -2.58
N ASP A 7 -7.72 -23.20 -2.09
CA ASP A 7 -7.19 -24.45 -1.51
C ASP A 7 -8.32 -25.49 -1.53
N ASP A 8 -8.11 -26.64 -2.12
CA ASP A 8 -9.09 -27.75 -2.19
C ASP A 8 -9.30 -28.43 -0.83
N GLU A 9 -8.34 -28.21 0.09
CA GLU A 9 -8.44 -28.68 1.47
C GLU A 9 -9.10 -27.60 2.35
N ARG A 10 -10.39 -27.73 2.64
CA ARG A 10 -11.17 -26.80 3.48
C ARG A 10 -10.52 -26.49 4.84
N ASN A 11 -9.82 -27.46 5.42
CA ASN A 11 -9.18 -27.28 6.74
C ASN A 11 -8.02 -26.28 6.65
N ASP A 12 -7.22 -26.35 5.56
CA ASP A 12 -6.10 -25.45 5.35
C ASP A 12 -6.59 -24.04 5.00
N ALA A 13 -7.61 -23.92 4.13
CA ALA A 13 -8.27 -22.66 3.83
C ALA A 13 -8.84 -21.99 5.10
N ASN A 14 -9.52 -22.73 5.97
CA ASN A 14 -10.07 -22.21 7.20
C ASN A 14 -8.99 -21.80 8.21
N LYS A 15 -7.87 -22.53 8.28
CA LYS A 15 -6.73 -22.18 9.12
C LYS A 15 -6.17 -20.80 8.74
N ILE A 16 -5.99 -20.56 7.43
CA ILE A 16 -5.56 -19.24 6.93
C ILE A 16 -6.61 -18.18 7.30
N ARG A 17 -7.88 -18.44 7.02
CA ARG A 17 -8.98 -17.51 7.30
C ARG A 17 -9.03 -17.09 8.76
N PHE A 18 -8.97 -18.04 9.69
CA PHE A 18 -9.05 -17.73 11.12
C PHE A 18 -7.83 -16.93 11.59
N ALA A 19 -6.61 -17.33 11.20
CA ALA A 19 -5.40 -16.61 11.54
C ALA A 19 -5.43 -15.14 11.04
N LEU A 20 -6.02 -14.89 9.84
CA LEU A 20 -6.15 -13.54 9.30
C LEU A 20 -7.21 -12.72 10.04
N LEU A 21 -8.37 -13.30 10.39
CA LEU A 21 -9.45 -12.62 11.09
C LEU A 21 -9.09 -12.27 12.53
N ASP A 22 -8.22 -13.05 13.17
CA ASP A 22 -7.68 -12.76 14.50
C ASP A 22 -6.77 -11.52 14.51
N VAL A 23 -6.11 -11.23 13.38
CA VAL A 23 -5.27 -10.03 13.24
C VAL A 23 -6.09 -8.82 12.82
N GLU A 24 -7.03 -8.99 11.88
CA GLU A 24 -7.86 -7.91 11.37
C GLU A 24 -9.28 -8.39 11.05
N ASN A 25 -10.23 -8.07 11.89
CA ASN A 25 -11.62 -8.52 11.80
C ASN A 25 -12.44 -7.87 10.68
N ARG A 26 -11.89 -6.86 9.98
CA ARG A 26 -12.53 -6.14 8.85
C ARG A 26 -12.15 -6.70 7.48
N LEU A 27 -11.48 -7.84 7.42
CA LEU A 27 -11.12 -8.47 6.16
C LEU A 27 -12.36 -9.10 5.51
N GLU A 28 -12.50 -8.91 4.21
CA GLU A 28 -13.45 -9.66 3.38
C GLU A 28 -12.69 -10.85 2.79
N ILE A 29 -13.10 -12.07 3.12
CA ILE A 29 -12.39 -13.28 2.73
C ILE A 29 -13.34 -14.19 1.97
N ASP A 30 -13.03 -14.46 0.69
CA ASP A 30 -13.71 -15.44 -0.14
C ASP A 30 -12.82 -16.71 -0.24
N ILE A 31 -13.41 -17.89 -0.07
CA ILE A 31 -12.71 -19.19 -0.18
C ILE A 31 -13.18 -19.88 -1.46
N PHE A 32 -12.24 -20.43 -2.21
CA PHE A 32 -12.44 -21.18 -3.44
C PHE A 32 -11.79 -22.56 -3.31
N GLU A 33 -12.50 -23.61 -3.67
CA GLU A 33 -12.01 -24.99 -3.66
C GLU A 33 -11.34 -25.36 -5.00
N SER A 34 -11.43 -24.47 -6.02
CA SER A 34 -10.75 -24.61 -7.31
C SER A 34 -10.20 -23.27 -7.80
N GLY A 35 -9.11 -23.34 -8.56
CA GLY A 35 -8.52 -22.17 -9.20
C GLY A 35 -9.42 -21.62 -10.32
N GLN A 36 -10.21 -22.48 -10.98
CA GLN A 36 -11.14 -22.06 -12.03
C GLN A 36 -12.28 -21.21 -11.46
N ASP A 37 -12.88 -21.57 -10.32
CA ASP A 37 -13.92 -20.77 -9.66
C ASP A 37 -13.39 -19.40 -9.24
N PHE A 38 -12.14 -19.36 -8.76
CA PHE A 38 -11.46 -18.10 -8.46
C PHE A 38 -11.29 -17.23 -9.72
N LEU A 39 -10.79 -17.79 -10.83
CA LEU A 39 -10.64 -17.05 -12.09
C LEU A 39 -11.98 -16.52 -12.61
N ASP A 40 -13.04 -17.33 -12.52
CA ASP A 40 -14.36 -16.93 -12.97
C ASP A 40 -14.94 -15.81 -12.10
N SER A 41 -14.63 -15.79 -10.80
CA SER A 41 -15.00 -14.69 -9.92
C SER A 41 -14.36 -13.36 -10.35
N ILE A 42 -13.10 -13.39 -10.80
CA ILE A 42 -12.39 -12.20 -11.31
C ILE A 42 -12.98 -11.75 -12.65
N LYS A 43 -13.27 -12.68 -13.55
CA LYS A 43 -13.87 -12.38 -14.87
C LYS A 43 -15.23 -11.69 -14.76
N VAL A 44 -16.02 -11.99 -13.72
CA VAL A 44 -17.28 -11.30 -13.44
C VAL A 44 -17.11 -9.97 -12.67
N GLY A 45 -15.88 -9.51 -12.52
CA GLY A 45 -15.56 -8.19 -11.99
C GLY A 45 -15.25 -8.13 -10.48
N ARG A 46 -15.10 -9.28 -9.81
CA ARG A 46 -14.58 -9.27 -8.44
C ARG A 46 -13.10 -8.90 -8.44
N GLN A 47 -12.70 -8.05 -7.50
CA GLN A 47 -11.32 -7.63 -7.33
C GLN A 47 -10.81 -8.10 -5.97
N TYR A 48 -9.60 -8.66 -5.97
CA TYR A 48 -8.92 -9.10 -4.76
C TYR A 48 -7.60 -8.34 -4.60
N ASP A 49 -7.30 -7.99 -3.37
CA ASP A 49 -6.02 -7.34 -3.02
C ASP A 49 -4.90 -8.37 -2.86
N LEU A 50 -5.27 -9.56 -2.40
CA LEU A 50 -4.36 -10.66 -2.09
C LEU A 50 -5.05 -12.00 -2.37
N VAL A 51 -4.29 -12.96 -2.89
CA VAL A 51 -4.68 -14.37 -2.94
C VAL A 51 -3.67 -15.24 -2.21
N PHE A 52 -4.16 -16.12 -1.34
CA PHE A 52 -3.46 -17.31 -0.89
C PHE A 52 -3.81 -18.43 -1.88
N MET A 53 -2.82 -19.00 -2.53
CA MET A 53 -3.00 -19.98 -3.61
C MET A 53 -2.27 -21.27 -3.28
N ASP A 54 -2.99 -22.38 -3.17
CA ASP A 54 -2.32 -23.67 -3.19
C ASP A 54 -1.81 -23.97 -4.60
N ILE A 55 -0.66 -24.60 -4.69
CA ILE A 55 -0.07 -25.00 -5.98
C ILE A 55 -0.72 -26.29 -6.47
N TYR A 56 -1.10 -27.18 -5.57
CA TYR A 56 -1.64 -28.50 -5.89
C TYR A 56 -3.11 -28.59 -5.45
N MET A 57 -4.04 -28.41 -6.37
CA MET A 57 -5.48 -28.52 -6.13
C MET A 57 -6.08 -29.54 -7.09
N GLY A 58 -6.15 -30.81 -6.68
CA GLY A 58 -6.58 -31.91 -7.55
C GLY A 58 -5.75 -31.97 -8.83
N ASP A 59 -6.41 -31.81 -10.00
CA ASP A 59 -5.75 -31.76 -11.31
C ASP A 59 -5.29 -30.32 -11.72
N GLU A 60 -5.56 -29.32 -10.92
CA GLU A 60 -5.20 -27.92 -11.22
C GLU A 60 -3.82 -27.56 -10.66
N ASN A 61 -3.09 -26.71 -11.41
CA ASN A 61 -1.82 -26.14 -10.98
C ASN A 61 -1.99 -24.66 -10.63
N GLY A 62 -1.86 -24.31 -9.33
CA GLY A 62 -2.02 -22.95 -8.84
C GLY A 62 -1.06 -21.93 -9.47
N MET A 63 0.11 -22.37 -9.97
CA MET A 63 1.03 -21.49 -10.69
C MET A 63 0.44 -21.03 -12.03
N GLU A 64 -0.24 -21.94 -12.77
CA GLU A 64 -0.91 -21.60 -14.02
C GLU A 64 -2.11 -20.69 -13.78
N ILE A 65 -2.87 -20.95 -12.71
CA ILE A 65 -3.98 -20.11 -12.28
C ILE A 65 -3.49 -18.69 -11.98
N VAL A 66 -2.36 -18.54 -11.25
CA VAL A 66 -1.77 -17.23 -10.95
C VAL A 66 -1.32 -16.50 -12.22
N ARG A 67 -0.69 -17.20 -13.17
CA ARG A 67 -0.32 -16.57 -14.46
C ARG A 67 -1.54 -16.08 -15.23
N ALA A 68 -2.63 -16.87 -15.27
CA ALA A 68 -3.88 -16.46 -15.89
C ALA A 68 -4.55 -15.28 -15.16
N MET A 69 -4.55 -15.30 -13.83
CA MET A 69 -5.03 -14.18 -13.00
C MET A 69 -4.27 -12.89 -13.29
N GLN A 70 -2.94 -12.93 -13.37
CA GLN A 70 -2.11 -11.73 -13.59
C GLN A 70 -2.40 -11.03 -14.92
N ALA A 71 -2.85 -11.76 -15.93
CA ALA A 71 -3.29 -11.17 -17.20
C ALA A 71 -4.59 -10.34 -17.06
N ILE A 72 -5.41 -10.64 -16.04
CA ILE A 72 -6.72 -9.99 -15.81
C ILE A 72 -6.61 -8.97 -14.67
N SER A 73 -5.90 -9.32 -13.59
CA SER A 73 -5.78 -8.53 -12.36
C SER A 73 -4.30 -8.49 -11.90
N PRO A 74 -3.45 -7.69 -12.58
CA PRO A 74 -2.00 -7.66 -12.32
C PRO A 74 -1.64 -7.10 -10.94
N ASP A 75 -2.53 -6.35 -10.31
CA ASP A 75 -2.31 -5.74 -9.00
C ASP A 75 -2.61 -6.67 -7.83
N THR A 76 -3.25 -7.82 -8.07
CA THR A 76 -3.52 -8.82 -7.04
C THR A 76 -2.20 -9.44 -6.57
N GLN A 77 -1.91 -9.31 -5.27
CA GLN A 77 -0.72 -9.90 -4.67
C GLN A 77 -0.91 -11.40 -4.45
N VAL A 78 0.17 -12.16 -4.48
CA VAL A 78 0.13 -13.62 -4.38
C VAL A 78 1.00 -14.10 -3.22
N ILE A 79 0.43 -14.98 -2.40
CA ILE A 79 1.13 -15.83 -1.44
C ILE A 79 0.81 -17.27 -1.79
N PHE A 80 1.83 -18.07 -2.06
CA PHE A 80 1.63 -19.50 -2.25
C PHE A 80 1.57 -20.24 -0.92
N SER A 81 0.71 -21.26 -0.84
CA SER A 81 0.54 -22.17 0.28
C SER A 81 0.59 -23.60 -0.28
N THR A 82 1.62 -24.38 0.02
CA THR A 82 1.83 -25.67 -0.64
C THR A 82 2.61 -26.67 0.21
N ILE A 83 2.53 -27.93 -0.14
CA ILE A 83 3.28 -29.04 0.52
C ILE A 83 4.73 -29.14 0.01
N SER A 84 5.09 -28.53 -1.12
CA SER A 84 6.44 -28.64 -1.72
C SER A 84 7.21 -27.32 -1.70
N VAL A 85 8.52 -27.41 -1.65
CA VAL A 85 9.46 -26.30 -1.82
C VAL A 85 9.95 -26.17 -3.28
N ASP A 86 9.63 -27.11 -4.15
CA ASP A 86 10.21 -27.21 -5.50
C ASP A 86 9.85 -26.03 -6.39
N HIS A 87 8.67 -25.43 -6.18
CA HIS A 87 8.19 -24.28 -6.94
C HIS A 87 8.57 -22.91 -6.34
N ALA A 88 9.38 -22.88 -5.29
CA ALA A 88 9.77 -21.60 -4.66
C ALA A 88 10.52 -20.68 -5.62
N VAL A 89 11.33 -21.23 -6.54
CA VAL A 89 12.03 -20.43 -7.57
C VAL A 89 11.05 -19.87 -8.60
N GLU A 90 10.10 -20.69 -9.09
CA GLU A 90 9.07 -20.26 -10.03
C GLU A 90 8.12 -19.21 -9.43
N ALA A 91 7.88 -19.25 -8.11
CA ALA A 91 7.08 -18.27 -7.41
C ALA A 91 7.68 -16.85 -7.52
N PHE A 92 9.02 -16.72 -7.63
CA PHE A 92 9.67 -15.44 -7.89
C PHE A 92 9.37 -14.90 -9.29
N GLU A 93 9.21 -15.75 -10.30
CA GLU A 93 8.89 -15.33 -11.67
C GLU A 93 7.53 -14.66 -11.76
N VAL A 94 6.57 -15.09 -10.94
CA VAL A 94 5.23 -14.49 -10.84
C VAL A 94 5.15 -13.39 -9.76
N ASN A 95 6.31 -12.89 -9.25
CA ASN A 95 6.38 -11.85 -8.23
C ASN A 95 5.58 -12.14 -6.97
N ALA A 96 5.47 -13.41 -6.55
CA ALA A 96 4.84 -13.77 -5.29
C ALA A 96 5.53 -13.04 -4.12
N ILE A 97 4.73 -12.53 -3.20
CA ILE A 97 5.23 -11.78 -2.03
C ILE A 97 5.54 -12.69 -0.84
N GLY A 98 5.09 -13.93 -0.91
CA GLY A 98 5.30 -14.94 0.12
C GLY A 98 5.10 -16.35 -0.36
N TYR A 99 5.64 -17.28 0.42
CA TYR A 99 5.56 -18.72 0.21
C TYR A 99 5.44 -19.40 1.56
N LEU A 100 4.40 -20.20 1.74
CA LEU A 100 4.13 -20.99 2.94
C LEU A 100 4.24 -22.46 2.60
N VAL A 101 5.07 -23.21 3.31
CA VAL A 101 5.20 -24.66 3.16
C VAL A 101 4.39 -25.34 4.25
N LYS A 102 3.42 -26.17 3.84
CA LYS A 102 2.60 -26.98 4.77
C LYS A 102 3.46 -28.08 5.44
N PRO A 103 3.32 -28.31 6.73
CA PRO A 103 2.47 -27.63 7.68
C PRO A 103 3.08 -26.32 8.20
N TYR A 104 2.32 -25.24 8.26
CA TYR A 104 2.71 -23.94 8.79
C TYR A 104 1.89 -23.58 10.03
N SER A 105 2.44 -22.71 10.87
CA SER A 105 1.77 -22.16 12.05
C SER A 105 0.94 -20.90 11.70
N GLU A 106 0.04 -20.49 12.59
CA GLU A 106 -0.67 -19.20 12.49
C GLU A 106 0.31 -18.03 12.46
N ALA A 107 1.41 -18.09 13.23
CA ALA A 107 2.44 -17.07 13.23
C ALA A 107 3.13 -16.92 11.85
N ASP A 108 3.30 -18.00 11.09
CA ASP A 108 3.87 -17.95 9.74
C ASP A 108 2.90 -17.27 8.78
N ILE A 109 1.59 -17.57 8.89
CA ILE A 109 0.54 -16.92 8.11
C ILE A 109 0.54 -15.40 8.37
N VAL A 110 0.51 -15.00 9.64
CA VAL A 110 0.52 -13.58 10.05
C VAL A 110 1.77 -12.86 9.55
N LYS A 111 2.93 -13.50 9.67
CA LYS A 111 4.22 -12.93 9.21
C LYS A 111 4.24 -12.67 7.71
N VAL A 112 3.70 -13.59 6.91
CA VAL A 112 3.64 -13.43 5.47
C VAL A 112 2.57 -12.40 5.08
N PHE A 113 1.42 -12.41 5.74
CA PHE A 113 0.35 -11.44 5.55
C PHE A 113 0.81 -10.00 5.83
N ALA A 114 1.60 -9.79 6.88
CA ALA A 114 2.16 -8.47 7.19
C ALA A 114 2.98 -7.88 6.03
N ARG A 115 3.66 -8.73 5.21
CA ARG A 115 4.36 -8.26 4.00
C ARG A 115 3.41 -7.76 2.92
N ALA A 116 2.25 -8.40 2.76
CA ALA A 116 1.21 -8.00 1.83
C ALA A 116 0.63 -6.63 2.20
N SER A 117 0.31 -6.43 3.47
CA SER A 117 -0.23 -5.18 3.99
C SER A 117 0.75 -4.01 3.79
N VAL A 118 2.04 -4.22 4.10
CA VAL A 118 3.09 -3.22 3.88
C VAL A 118 3.27 -2.88 2.39
N ARG A 119 3.20 -3.88 1.49
CA ARG A 119 3.34 -3.63 0.06
C ARG A 119 2.13 -2.87 -0.51
N ARG A 120 0.92 -3.18 -0.03
CA ARG A 120 -0.30 -2.46 -0.42
C ARG A 120 -0.29 -1.01 0.02
N GLU A 121 0.10 -0.73 1.26
CA GLU A 121 0.30 0.63 1.73
C GLU A 121 1.29 1.37 0.85
N ARG A 122 2.39 0.70 0.45
CA ARG A 122 3.41 1.29 -0.44
C ARG A 122 2.90 1.58 -1.85
N THR A 123 2.07 0.73 -2.44
CA THR A 123 1.52 0.95 -3.80
C THR A 123 0.40 1.98 -3.81
N ASN A 124 -0.48 1.97 -2.81
CA ASN A 124 -1.52 2.98 -2.64
C ASN A 124 -0.98 4.35 -2.23
N ASP A 125 0.28 4.41 -1.82
CA ASP A 125 0.98 5.62 -1.39
C ASP A 125 1.84 6.25 -2.49
N THR A 126 1.78 5.74 -3.71
CA THR A 126 2.53 6.27 -4.85
C THR A 126 1.67 7.22 -5.69
N VAL A 127 2.18 8.42 -5.90
CA VAL A 127 1.54 9.49 -6.69
C VAL A 127 2.29 9.66 -8.00
N LEU A 128 1.61 9.53 -9.12
CA LEU A 128 2.15 9.92 -10.43
C LEU A 128 1.93 11.42 -10.62
N VAL A 129 3.01 12.18 -10.57
CA VAL A 129 3.00 13.60 -10.93
C VAL A 129 3.34 13.74 -12.41
N GLN A 130 2.41 14.32 -13.18
CA GLN A 130 2.60 14.59 -14.60
C GLN A 130 2.45 16.09 -14.86
N ALA A 131 3.48 16.70 -15.46
CA ALA A 131 3.49 18.10 -15.84
C ALA A 131 4.05 18.24 -17.27
N GLY A 132 3.18 18.36 -18.25
CA GLY A 132 3.58 18.30 -19.67
C GLY A 132 4.15 16.93 -20.04
N ASN A 133 5.42 16.92 -20.51
CA ASN A 133 6.14 15.68 -20.84
C ASN A 133 6.86 15.06 -19.64
N ASP A 134 6.97 15.77 -18.53
CA ASP A 134 7.63 15.26 -17.33
C ASP A 134 6.68 14.36 -16.55
N ARG A 135 7.14 13.13 -16.24
CA ARG A 135 6.42 12.16 -15.44
C ARG A 135 7.33 11.67 -14.34
N LYS A 136 6.86 11.72 -13.10
CA LYS A 136 7.60 11.20 -11.96
C LYS A 136 6.67 10.48 -10.99
N LEU A 137 7.05 9.26 -10.63
CA LEU A 137 6.43 8.52 -9.55
C LEU A 137 7.06 8.94 -8.24
N LEU A 138 6.24 9.42 -7.28
CA LEU A 138 6.67 9.86 -5.97
C LEU A 138 5.88 9.06 -4.92
N ARG A 139 6.57 8.55 -3.92
CA ARG A 139 5.90 7.95 -2.77
C ARG A 139 5.43 9.05 -1.85
N ASN A 140 4.15 9.04 -1.53
CA ASN A 140 3.53 10.04 -0.65
C ASN A 140 4.27 10.15 0.69
N ASP A 141 4.63 9.01 1.29
CA ASP A 141 5.37 8.96 2.55
C ASP A 141 6.80 9.53 2.48
N ASP A 142 7.40 9.53 1.29
CA ASP A 142 8.74 10.10 1.11
C ASP A 142 8.71 11.61 0.88
N VAL A 143 7.56 12.16 0.47
CA VAL A 143 7.41 13.61 0.26
C VAL A 143 7.29 14.33 1.59
N VAL A 144 8.14 15.33 1.81
CA VAL A 144 8.21 16.14 3.04
C VAL A 144 7.43 17.44 2.89
N THR A 145 7.70 18.18 1.79
CA THR A 145 7.03 19.45 1.51
C THR A 145 6.62 19.58 0.07
N ILE A 146 5.55 20.34 -0.16
CA ILE A 146 5.07 20.80 -1.46
C ILE A 146 5.01 22.33 -1.38
N GLU A 147 5.76 23.02 -2.26
CA GLU A 147 5.96 24.47 -2.20
C GLU A 147 5.67 25.10 -3.55
N SER A 148 4.94 26.21 -3.55
CA SER A 148 4.70 27.02 -4.75
C SER A 148 5.91 27.91 -5.05
N ASP A 149 6.40 27.85 -6.27
CA ASP A 149 7.44 28.75 -6.79
C ASP A 149 6.96 29.37 -8.11
N ARG A 150 6.24 30.48 -8.06
CA ARG A 150 5.65 31.19 -9.20
C ARG A 150 4.72 30.27 -10.02
N HIS A 151 5.16 29.83 -11.21
CA HIS A 151 4.42 28.94 -12.10
C HIS A 151 4.78 27.45 -11.89
N TYR A 152 5.59 27.15 -10.91
CA TYR A 152 6.08 25.81 -10.62
C TYR A 152 5.67 25.37 -9.22
N THR A 153 5.66 24.08 -9.01
CA THR A 153 5.58 23.48 -7.69
C THR A 153 6.85 22.67 -7.44
N MET A 154 7.44 22.93 -6.29
CA MET A 154 8.63 22.24 -5.79
C MET A 154 8.19 21.15 -4.83
N ILE A 155 8.65 19.92 -5.02
CA ILE A 155 8.41 18.79 -4.12
C ILE A 155 9.75 18.36 -3.54
N THR A 156 9.85 18.41 -2.20
CA THR A 156 11.03 17.95 -1.46
C THR A 156 10.75 16.59 -0.85
N VAL A 157 11.63 15.61 -1.06
CA VAL A 157 11.57 14.29 -0.42
C VAL A 157 12.56 14.15 0.74
N LYS A 158 12.44 13.08 1.53
CA LYS A 158 13.18 12.84 2.78
C LYS A 158 14.70 12.92 2.63
N ASP A 159 15.25 12.44 1.51
CA ASP A 159 16.69 12.50 1.22
C ASP A 159 17.19 13.90 0.85
N GLY A 160 16.28 14.90 0.83
CA GLY A 160 16.58 16.28 0.47
C GLY A 160 16.49 16.57 -1.03
N THR A 161 16.23 15.57 -1.86
CA THR A 161 16.03 15.78 -3.32
C THR A 161 14.81 16.66 -3.54
N VAL A 162 14.96 17.64 -4.44
CA VAL A 162 13.89 18.55 -4.84
C VAL A 162 13.54 18.32 -6.31
N SER A 163 12.29 18.10 -6.57
CA SER A 163 11.75 18.01 -7.94
C SER A 163 10.89 19.22 -8.25
N ARG A 164 11.02 19.78 -9.44
CA ARG A 164 10.30 20.95 -9.90
C ARG A 164 9.36 20.59 -11.05
N PHE A 165 8.08 20.93 -10.92
CA PHE A 165 7.06 20.63 -11.91
C PHE A 165 6.37 21.90 -12.38
N HIS A 166 6.11 22.02 -13.67
CA HIS A 166 5.32 23.12 -14.24
C HIS A 166 3.83 22.84 -14.11
N ILE A 167 3.35 22.84 -12.87
CA ILE A 167 1.96 22.59 -12.47
C ILE A 167 1.64 23.45 -11.26
N GLY A 168 0.40 23.91 -11.13
CA GLY A 168 -0.04 24.75 -10.03
C GLY A 168 -0.08 24.01 -8.69
N PHE A 169 0.25 24.71 -7.60
CA PHE A 169 0.18 24.16 -6.24
C PHE A 169 -1.22 23.61 -5.89
N SER A 170 -2.27 24.32 -6.30
CA SER A 170 -3.67 23.90 -6.07
C SER A 170 -4.09 22.66 -6.88
N GLU A 171 -3.37 22.35 -7.96
CA GLU A 171 -3.63 21.17 -8.80
C GLU A 171 -2.88 19.95 -8.27
N ILE A 172 -1.64 20.17 -7.77
CA ILE A 172 -0.78 19.06 -7.31
C ILE A 172 -1.08 18.63 -5.89
N LEU A 173 -1.39 19.54 -4.98
CA LEU A 173 -1.60 19.23 -3.57
C LEU A 173 -2.69 18.18 -3.32
N PRO A 174 -3.85 18.19 -4.01
CA PRO A 174 -4.89 17.18 -3.81
C PRO A 174 -4.50 15.75 -4.23
N LEU A 175 -3.42 15.58 -5.00
CA LEU A 175 -2.90 14.27 -5.39
C LEU A 175 -2.24 13.55 -4.20
N PHE A 176 -1.81 14.31 -3.18
CA PHE A 176 -1.08 13.81 -2.01
C PHE A 176 -1.99 13.76 -0.78
N LYS A 177 -1.86 12.69 0.00
CA LYS A 177 -2.63 12.47 1.23
C LYS A 177 -1.83 12.88 2.45
N GLY A 178 -2.53 13.30 3.51
CA GLY A 178 -1.89 13.61 4.79
C GLY A 178 -1.08 14.92 4.80
N PHE A 179 -1.31 15.82 3.84
CA PHE A 179 -0.67 17.14 3.81
C PHE A 179 -1.54 18.21 4.46
N ILE A 180 -0.86 19.16 5.10
CA ILE A 180 -1.48 20.35 5.65
C ILE A 180 -0.76 21.62 5.16
N GLU A 181 -1.53 22.60 4.68
CA GLU A 181 -1.00 23.89 4.27
C GLU A 181 -0.72 24.76 5.50
N ILE A 182 0.56 25.02 5.81
CA ILE A 182 0.99 25.80 6.96
C ILE A 182 1.16 27.29 6.66
N SER A 183 1.37 27.66 5.41
CA SER A 183 1.38 29.03 4.91
C SER A 183 0.93 29.04 3.44
N ARG A 184 0.66 30.21 2.87
CA ARG A 184 0.23 30.33 1.47
C ARG A 184 1.24 29.66 0.53
N GLY A 185 0.81 28.61 -0.17
CA GLY A 185 1.63 27.91 -1.13
C GLY A 185 2.73 27.03 -0.52
N LEU A 186 2.61 26.66 0.77
CA LEU A 186 3.48 25.69 1.42
C LEU A 186 2.66 24.69 2.22
N ALA A 187 2.72 23.45 1.83
CA ALA A 187 2.14 22.33 2.54
C ALA A 187 3.22 21.36 3.01
N VAL A 188 3.01 20.78 4.19
CA VAL A 188 3.89 19.80 4.82
C VAL A 188 3.17 18.49 5.02
N ASN A 189 3.88 17.38 4.88
CA ASN A 189 3.37 16.06 5.18
C ASN A 189 3.29 15.85 6.70
N MET A 190 2.09 15.61 7.22
CA MET A 190 1.90 15.40 8.65
C MET A 190 2.64 14.17 9.19
N SER A 191 2.86 13.14 8.36
CA SER A 191 3.64 11.95 8.75
C SER A 191 5.15 12.24 8.89
N CYS A 192 5.63 13.34 8.32
CA CYS A 192 7.02 13.77 8.36
C CYS A 192 7.26 14.91 9.37
N ILE A 193 6.27 15.30 10.17
CA ILE A 193 6.45 16.30 11.23
C ILE A 193 7.15 15.61 12.40
N ASP A 194 8.32 16.14 12.77
CA ASP A 194 9.07 15.73 13.96
C ASP A 194 8.57 16.49 15.20
N MET A 195 8.40 17.82 15.06
CA MET A 195 7.97 18.65 16.17
C MET A 195 7.24 19.90 15.70
N ILE A 196 6.22 20.30 16.47
CA ILE A 196 5.61 21.64 16.38
C ILE A 196 5.90 22.40 17.68
N ARG A 197 6.63 23.50 17.58
CA ARG A 197 6.93 24.37 18.74
C ARG A 197 6.60 25.81 18.42
N SER A 198 5.76 26.45 19.24
CA SER A 198 5.26 27.80 19.02
C SER A 198 4.55 27.94 17.66
N SER A 199 5.19 28.57 16.68
CA SER A 199 4.68 28.71 15.30
C SER A 199 5.67 28.14 14.28
N VAL A 200 6.49 27.17 14.68
CA VAL A 200 7.48 26.51 13.83
C VAL A 200 7.18 25.01 13.77
N VAL A 201 7.17 24.48 12.57
CA VAL A 201 7.13 23.04 12.30
C VAL A 201 8.52 22.59 11.91
N THR A 202 9.06 21.60 12.60
CA THR A 202 10.32 20.92 12.24
C THR A 202 9.98 19.59 11.57
N MET A 203 10.59 19.34 10.42
CA MET A 203 10.34 18.14 9.62
C MET A 203 11.41 17.08 9.89
N CYS A 204 11.09 15.82 9.57
CA CYS A 204 11.97 14.66 9.73
C CYS A 204 13.34 14.78 9.02
N ASN A 205 13.47 15.66 8.02
CA ASN A 205 14.74 15.96 7.34
C ASN A 205 15.52 17.12 8.01
N GLY A 206 15.09 17.57 9.21
CA GLY A 206 15.72 18.62 9.99
C GLY A 206 15.39 20.06 9.56
N LYS A 207 14.65 20.26 8.45
CA LYS A 207 14.23 21.58 8.02
C LYS A 207 13.07 22.09 8.87
N SER A 208 13.06 23.41 9.11
CA SER A 208 12.00 24.07 9.90
C SER A 208 11.30 25.14 9.08
N TYR A 209 9.99 25.26 9.28
CA TYR A 209 9.13 26.19 8.54
C TYR A 209 8.22 26.95 9.51
N ASN A 210 7.95 28.22 9.21
CA ASN A 210 7.04 29.04 10.00
C ASN A 210 5.58 28.80 9.59
N ILE A 211 4.71 28.58 10.58
CA ILE A 211 3.26 28.56 10.38
C ILE A 211 2.78 30.02 10.25
N ALA A 212 1.99 30.30 9.23
CA ALA A 212 1.42 31.62 9.01
C ALA A 212 0.52 32.05 10.19
N ARG A 213 0.52 33.35 10.49
CA ARG A 213 -0.37 33.93 11.52
C ARG A 213 -1.83 33.59 11.18
N GLY A 214 -2.57 33.07 12.16
CA GLY A 214 -3.97 32.66 12.00
C GLY A 214 -4.17 31.22 11.50
N LYS A 215 -3.12 30.50 11.07
CA LYS A 215 -3.22 29.07 10.73
C LYS A 215 -2.79 28.13 11.86
N LYS A 216 -2.16 28.65 12.92
CA LYS A 216 -1.54 27.84 13.99
C LYS A 216 -2.55 26.87 14.64
N ASP A 217 -3.70 27.38 15.05
CA ASP A 217 -4.67 26.57 15.80
C ASP A 217 -5.27 25.48 14.92
N ASP A 218 -5.55 25.78 13.65
CA ASP A 218 -6.01 24.80 12.67
C ASP A 218 -4.94 23.72 12.39
N VAL A 219 -3.67 24.15 12.21
CA VAL A 219 -2.55 23.22 11.97
C VAL A 219 -2.36 22.28 13.15
N VAL A 220 -2.33 22.82 14.39
CA VAL A 220 -2.17 22.00 15.61
C VAL A 220 -3.34 21.04 15.77
N LYS A 221 -4.58 21.51 15.60
CA LYS A 221 -5.77 20.68 15.71
C LYS A 221 -5.73 19.53 14.70
N ARG A 222 -5.54 19.81 13.41
CA ARG A 222 -5.51 18.79 12.35
C ARG A 222 -4.35 17.81 12.53
N TYR A 223 -3.21 18.27 13.00
CA TYR A 223 -2.08 17.37 13.31
C TYR A 223 -2.39 16.47 14.50
N THR A 224 -3.02 17.00 15.56
CA THR A 224 -3.46 16.20 16.70
C THR A 224 -4.47 15.14 16.27
N ASP A 225 -5.48 15.52 15.49
CA ASP A 225 -6.47 14.58 14.95
C ASP A 225 -5.81 13.51 14.07
N PHE A 226 -4.82 13.87 13.26
CA PHE A 226 -4.05 12.95 12.43
C PHE A 226 -3.27 11.92 13.28
N VAL A 227 -2.60 12.36 14.35
CA VAL A 227 -1.84 11.46 15.25
C VAL A 227 -2.75 10.52 16.01
N LEU A 228 -3.90 11.02 16.50
CA LEU A 228 -4.88 10.21 17.25
C LEU A 228 -5.59 9.16 16.38
N ASN A 229 -5.81 9.44 15.10
CA ASN A 229 -6.46 8.51 14.17
C ASN A 229 -5.49 7.51 13.50
N LYS A 230 -4.19 7.60 13.81
CA LYS A 230 -3.15 6.71 13.27
C LYS A 230 -2.84 5.50 14.19
N ASN A 231 -3.51 5.42 15.37
CA ASN A 231 -3.42 4.32 16.33
C ASN A 231 -4.60 3.36 16.22
#